data_56671f33ca5fd43cb9ca3db6b12e9cf8
#
_entry.id   56671f33ca5fd43cb9ca3db6b12e9cf8
#
_cell.length_a   1.000
_cell.length_b   1.000
_cell.length_c   1.000
_cell.angle_alpha   90.00
_cell.angle_beta   90.00
_cell.angle_gamma   90.00
#
_symmetry.space_group_name_H-M   'P 1'
#
loop_
_entity.id
_entity.type
_entity.pdbx_description
1 polymer ?
#
loop_
_entity_poly.entity_id
_entity_poly.type
_entity_poly.pdbx_seq_one_letter_code
_entity_poly.pdbx_strand_id
1 'polypeptide(L)'
;MKNRDHRTVARQPVFAGLVLLLIGAGLGAGMYRLATQERFRSAPLPNTDDSAPQLVRQNDRIIIPDNSPLRSQLTVEPVSQKEIKRNLTLPAVVEADPARLVKILPPLAGRITQLNVQLGQRVEQHQPLAVLDSPDLQTAYADYGRGRVQLANSQLNRDRLRSLGARGGIAEKDIQQAETDFLTAEAEYQRAEARLRQIGVDPEATETSRILTMLAPISGSVIDLTVAPGAYWNDPTAPLMTLADLSSVWVTANVPEKDASRVAQGQSVDVILTAYQSETFKGQVLFVSDVLDADTRRVKVRIAFENPGTRLKPGMFANATFFAPKQVAPTVPASALVLKDDTNQVFVEVAPWTFEARPVEIGFQQDAQVMIRSGLRAGDRVIIKGGVLLND
;
A
#
# COMPACT_ATOMS: atom_id res chain seq x y z
N MET A 1 46.26 2.40 34.76
CA MET A 1 46.22 3.44 35.86
C MET A 1 44.75 3.63 36.19
N LYS A 2 44.33 3.00 37.32
CA LYS A 2 43.96 3.61 38.61
C LYS A 2 42.68 4.44 38.52
N ASN A 3 41.58 4.23 39.19
CA ASN A 3 41.19 3.71 40.53
C ASN A 3 39.70 3.37 40.46
N ARG A 4 39.14 2.28 40.89
CA ARG A 4 38.62 1.85 42.21
C ARG A 4 38.00 2.98 43.04
N ASP A 5 36.68 2.91 43.28
CA ASP A 5 36.16 3.06 44.62
C ASP A 5 34.87 2.26 44.83
N HIS A 6 34.94 1.35 45.79
CA HIS A 6 33.88 0.62 46.45
C HIS A 6 33.12 1.51 47.43
N ARG A 7 31.79 1.45 47.50
CA ARG A 7 31.04 1.74 48.72
C ARG A 7 30.05 0.61 49.02
N THR A 8 30.45 -0.22 49.91
CA THR A 8 29.66 -1.09 50.77
C THR A 8 28.77 -0.27 51.72
N VAL A 9 27.45 -0.53 51.77
CA VAL A 9 26.57 -0.08 52.86
C VAL A 9 25.99 -1.32 53.50
N ALA A 10 26.18 -1.35 54.85
CA ALA A 10 25.97 -2.41 55.80
C ALA A 10 24.47 -2.79 55.97
N ARG A 11 24.22 -4.08 56.10
CA ARG A 11 23.01 -4.68 56.67
C ARG A 11 23.05 -4.55 58.20
N GLN A 12 21.98 -4.02 58.82
CA GLN A 12 21.67 -4.26 60.23
C GLN A 12 20.39 -5.09 60.35
N PRO A 13 20.32 -5.97 61.35
CA PRO A 13 19.23 -6.95 61.50
C PRO A 13 18.12 -6.41 62.42
N VAL A 14 16.90 -6.49 61.90
CA VAL A 14 15.68 -6.29 62.71
C VAL A 14 15.05 -7.66 62.94
N PHE A 15 15.60 -8.39 63.91
CA PHE A 15 15.00 -9.64 64.45
C PHE A 15 15.14 -9.66 65.97
N ALA A 16 14.25 -8.93 66.67
CA ALA A 16 14.07 -9.07 68.13
C ALA A 16 12.72 -8.56 68.66
N GLY A 17 11.69 -8.32 67.85
CA GLY A 17 10.42 -7.73 68.34
C GLY A 17 9.17 -8.59 68.19
N LEU A 18 9.23 -9.76 67.54
CA LEU A 18 8.02 -10.48 67.11
C LEU A 18 7.65 -11.73 67.95
N VAL A 19 8.39 -12.05 69.01
CA VAL A 19 8.14 -13.28 69.80
C VAL A 19 7.29 -13.04 71.07
N LEU A 20 7.14 -11.80 71.53
CA LEU A 20 6.40 -11.47 72.73
C LEU A 20 4.90 -11.16 72.55
N LEU A 21 4.42 -11.04 71.33
CA LEU A 21 3.00 -10.70 71.00
C LEU A 21 2.13 -11.95 70.70
N LEU A 22 2.69 -13.13 70.55
CA LEU A 22 1.97 -14.37 70.25
C LEU A 22 1.57 -15.19 71.48
N ILE A 23 2.10 -14.91 72.66
CA ILE A 23 1.75 -15.62 73.91
C ILE A 23 0.56 -14.96 74.60
N GLY A 24 0.27 -13.66 74.35
CA GLY A 24 -0.90 -12.94 74.93
C GLY A 24 -2.22 -13.25 74.26
N ALA A 25 -2.23 -13.63 72.99
CA ALA A 25 -3.45 -13.88 72.24
C ALA A 25 -4.04 -15.29 72.36
N GLY A 26 -3.24 -16.26 72.87
CA GLY A 26 -3.69 -17.64 73.06
C GLY A 26 -4.53 -17.90 74.32
N LEU A 27 -4.38 -17.10 75.37
CA LEU A 27 -5.12 -17.24 76.62
C LEU A 27 -6.45 -16.48 76.67
N GLY A 28 -6.59 -15.42 75.81
CA GLY A 28 -7.86 -14.66 75.68
C GLY A 28 -8.96 -15.36 74.89
N ALA A 29 -8.53 -16.18 73.88
CA ALA A 29 -9.46 -16.87 72.97
C ALA A 29 -10.05 -18.16 73.57
N GLY A 30 -9.40 -18.74 74.55
CA GLY A 30 -9.90 -19.94 75.29
C GLY A 30 -11.03 -19.63 76.28
N MET A 31 -11.01 -18.47 76.94
CA MET A 31 -12.02 -18.09 77.93
C MET A 31 -13.26 -17.51 77.26
N TYR A 32 -13.18 -16.96 76.04
CA TYR A 32 -14.36 -16.43 75.34
C TYR A 32 -15.21 -17.54 74.70
N ARG A 33 -14.66 -18.70 74.43
CA ARG A 33 -15.39 -19.85 73.88
C ARG A 33 -16.20 -20.66 74.91
N LEU A 34 -15.87 -20.55 76.16
CA LEU A 34 -16.62 -21.27 77.24
C LEU A 34 -17.84 -20.49 77.78
N ALA A 35 -17.89 -19.18 77.53
CA ALA A 35 -18.98 -18.33 78.01
C ALA A 35 -20.16 -18.12 77.03
N THR A 36 -20.02 -18.59 75.77
CA THR A 36 -21.01 -18.39 74.69
C THR A 36 -21.74 -19.66 74.28
N GLN A 37 -21.54 -20.80 74.97
CA GLN A 37 -22.10 -22.09 74.52
C GLN A 37 -23.49 -22.40 75.12
N GLU A 38 -24.10 -21.52 75.94
CA GLU A 38 -25.40 -21.78 76.50
C GLU A 38 -26.46 -20.73 76.20
N ARG A 39 -26.61 -20.21 75.00
CA ARG A 39 -27.80 -19.46 74.56
C ARG A 39 -28.10 -19.46 73.09
N PHE A 40 -28.07 -20.61 72.40
CA PHE A 40 -28.77 -20.72 71.12
C PHE A 40 -29.57 -22.05 71.12
N ARG A 41 -30.66 -22.10 71.79
CA ARG A 41 -31.75 -23.00 71.45
C ARG A 41 -32.27 -22.55 70.12
N SER A 42 -32.01 -23.34 69.08
CA SER A 42 -32.53 -23.23 67.71
C SER A 42 -34.06 -23.11 67.76
N ALA A 43 -34.55 -21.93 67.41
CA ALA A 43 -35.89 -21.84 66.86
C ALA A 43 -35.90 -22.53 65.53
N PRO A 44 -36.87 -23.36 65.16
CA PRO A 44 -36.93 -23.89 63.79
C PRO A 44 -37.16 -22.71 62.87
N LEU A 45 -36.17 -22.52 61.91
CA LEU A 45 -36.39 -21.64 60.80
C LEU A 45 -37.61 -22.15 60.06
N PRO A 46 -38.52 -21.29 59.63
CA PRO A 46 -39.57 -21.72 58.69
C PRO A 46 -38.89 -22.19 57.38
N ASN A 47 -39.13 -23.42 57.04
CA ASN A 47 -38.86 -23.92 55.71
C ASN A 47 -39.65 -23.07 54.70
N THR A 48 -39.05 -22.03 54.19
CA THR A 48 -39.50 -21.35 52.94
C THR A 48 -38.85 -21.98 51.77
N ASP A 49 -39.11 -23.26 51.56
CA ASP A 49 -38.81 -23.95 50.29
C ASP A 49 -40.11 -24.10 49.49
N ASP A 50 -40.82 -22.98 49.34
CA ASP A 50 -41.95 -22.86 48.43
C ASP A 50 -41.73 -21.71 47.45
N SER A 51 -40.47 -21.51 47.07
CA SER A 51 -40.12 -20.67 45.93
C SER A 51 -40.30 -21.50 44.68
N ALA A 52 -41.38 -21.25 43.95
CA ALA A 52 -41.56 -21.78 42.62
C ALA A 52 -40.22 -21.70 41.82
N PRO A 53 -39.83 -22.75 41.14
CA PRO A 53 -38.55 -22.77 40.43
C PRO A 53 -38.43 -21.55 39.52
N GLN A 54 -37.35 -20.79 39.65
CA GLN A 54 -37.14 -19.56 38.86
C GLN A 54 -37.13 -19.85 37.38
N LEU A 55 -36.67 -21.06 37.00
CA LEU A 55 -36.67 -21.58 35.63
C LEU A 55 -36.86 -23.11 35.68
N VAL A 56 -37.41 -23.69 34.61
CA VAL A 56 -37.59 -25.14 34.46
C VAL A 56 -36.85 -25.56 33.18
N ARG A 57 -35.92 -26.49 33.33
CA ARG A 57 -35.21 -27.08 32.16
C ARG A 57 -35.87 -28.37 31.75
N GLN A 58 -36.34 -28.46 30.49
CA GLN A 58 -36.88 -29.66 29.90
C GLN A 58 -36.09 -29.92 28.58
N ASN A 59 -35.24 -30.95 28.60
CA ASN A 59 -34.28 -31.22 27.54
C ASN A 59 -33.43 -29.97 27.23
N ASP A 60 -33.38 -29.48 25.96
CA ASP A 60 -32.65 -28.31 25.55
C ASP A 60 -33.44 -26.98 25.67
N ARG A 61 -34.62 -27.01 26.32
CA ARG A 61 -35.50 -25.84 26.48
C ARG A 61 -35.54 -25.34 27.90
N ILE A 62 -35.54 -24.04 28.00
CA ILE A 62 -35.64 -23.32 29.29
C ILE A 62 -36.99 -22.61 29.31
N ILE A 63 -37.84 -23.03 30.22
CA ILE A 63 -39.21 -22.50 30.42
C ILE A 63 -39.17 -21.56 31.64
N ILE A 64 -39.65 -20.33 31.46
CA ILE A 64 -39.74 -19.36 32.55
C ILE A 64 -41.20 -19.23 33.00
N PRO A 65 -41.56 -19.73 34.20
CA PRO A 65 -42.91 -19.68 34.72
C PRO A 65 -43.46 -18.25 34.82
N ASP A 66 -44.80 -18.11 34.84
CA ASP A 66 -45.46 -16.78 34.89
C ASP A 66 -45.11 -15.95 36.11
N ASN A 67 -44.89 -16.59 37.26
CA ASN A 67 -44.54 -15.97 38.53
C ASN A 67 -43.03 -15.83 38.78
N SER A 68 -42.19 -16.16 37.79
CA SER A 68 -40.75 -16.07 37.93
C SER A 68 -40.26 -14.62 37.90
N PRO A 69 -39.43 -14.18 38.88
CA PRO A 69 -38.83 -12.85 38.89
C PRO A 69 -37.90 -12.62 37.71
N LEU A 70 -37.42 -13.66 37.04
CA LEU A 70 -36.56 -13.56 35.87
C LEU A 70 -37.26 -12.86 34.71
N ARG A 71 -38.59 -12.91 34.60
CA ARG A 71 -39.32 -12.24 33.53
C ARG A 71 -39.12 -10.73 33.52
N SER A 72 -38.91 -10.12 34.63
CA SER A 72 -38.64 -8.67 34.73
C SER A 72 -37.21 -8.31 34.41
N GLN A 73 -36.27 -9.28 34.43
CA GLN A 73 -34.85 -9.08 34.19
C GLN A 73 -34.45 -9.41 32.74
N LEU A 74 -35.33 -10.11 32.03
CA LEU A 74 -35.10 -10.50 30.64
C LEU A 74 -35.78 -9.52 29.68
N THR A 75 -35.06 -9.14 28.63
CA THR A 75 -35.64 -8.37 27.53
C THR A 75 -35.55 -9.19 26.27
N VAL A 76 -36.68 -9.42 25.60
CA VAL A 76 -36.76 -10.21 24.34
C VAL A 76 -37.14 -9.28 23.20
N GLU A 77 -36.37 -9.26 22.16
CA GLU A 77 -36.64 -8.46 20.95
C GLU A 77 -36.47 -9.30 19.66
N PRO A 78 -37.14 -8.91 18.57
CA PRO A 78 -36.95 -9.57 17.30
C PRO A 78 -35.58 -9.22 16.71
N VAL A 79 -34.90 -10.20 16.10
CA VAL A 79 -33.66 -10.02 15.36
C VAL A 79 -33.91 -9.10 14.19
N SER A 80 -33.24 -7.97 14.17
CA SER A 80 -33.31 -6.98 13.10
C SER A 80 -32.30 -7.28 12.00
N GLN A 81 -32.68 -6.99 10.73
CA GLN A 81 -31.72 -6.95 9.66
C GLN A 81 -31.16 -5.52 9.53
N LYS A 82 -29.86 -5.39 9.49
CA LYS A 82 -29.21 -4.11 9.26
C LYS A 82 -28.26 -4.19 8.05
N GLU A 83 -28.20 -3.09 7.30
CA GLU A 83 -27.17 -2.89 6.31
C GLU A 83 -25.85 -2.62 7.01
N ILE A 84 -24.87 -3.48 6.80
CA ILE A 84 -23.52 -3.32 7.34
C ILE A 84 -22.60 -2.98 6.18
N LYS A 85 -21.88 -1.88 6.33
CA LYS A 85 -20.80 -1.46 5.41
C LYS A 85 -19.48 -1.83 6.05
N ARG A 86 -18.79 -2.81 5.49
CA ARG A 86 -17.46 -3.18 5.94
C ARG A 86 -16.41 -2.46 5.10
N ASN A 87 -16.20 -1.18 5.38
CA ASN A 87 -15.15 -0.41 4.71
C ASN A 87 -13.78 -0.96 5.10
N LEU A 88 -12.84 -0.91 4.14
CA LEU A 88 -11.46 -1.33 4.35
C LEU A 88 -10.57 -0.10 4.17
N THR A 89 -9.97 0.39 5.26
CA THR A 89 -9.03 1.51 5.21
C THR A 89 -7.60 0.99 5.28
N LEU A 90 -6.78 1.35 4.30
CA LEU A 90 -5.40 0.90 4.14
C LEU A 90 -4.47 2.07 3.86
N PRO A 91 -3.21 1.99 4.30
CA PRO A 91 -2.20 2.95 3.93
C PRO A 91 -1.91 2.88 2.42
N ALA A 92 -1.71 4.04 1.83
CA ALA A 92 -1.43 4.21 0.43
C ALA A 92 -0.35 5.29 0.21
N VAL A 93 0.26 5.29 -0.96
CA VAL A 93 1.29 6.25 -1.35
C VAL A 93 0.96 6.80 -2.73
N VAL A 94 1.18 8.09 -2.93
CA VAL A 94 1.09 8.73 -4.24
C VAL A 94 2.31 8.33 -5.07
N GLU A 95 2.09 7.85 -6.28
CA GLU A 95 3.13 7.48 -7.24
C GLU A 95 2.91 8.22 -8.56
N ALA A 96 3.99 8.51 -9.29
CA ALA A 96 3.86 8.97 -10.67
C ALA A 96 3.32 7.83 -11.54
N ASP A 97 2.51 8.17 -12.54
CA ASP A 97 2.06 7.21 -13.55
C ASP A 97 3.27 6.72 -14.37
N PRO A 98 3.63 5.42 -14.34
CA PRO A 98 4.75 4.90 -15.10
C PRO A 98 4.65 5.11 -16.62
N ALA A 99 3.43 5.22 -17.17
CA ALA A 99 3.22 5.50 -18.57
C ALA A 99 3.53 6.96 -18.95
N ARG A 100 3.64 7.83 -17.95
CA ARG A 100 3.95 9.26 -18.09
C ARG A 100 5.31 9.65 -17.50
N LEU A 101 6.19 8.65 -17.30
CA LEU A 101 7.50 8.82 -16.73
C LEU A 101 8.55 8.47 -17.79
N VAL A 102 9.49 9.38 -18.03
CA VAL A 102 10.57 9.19 -19.01
C VAL A 102 11.91 9.37 -18.33
N LYS A 103 12.75 8.35 -18.47
CA LYS A 103 14.15 8.41 -18.04
C LYS A 103 14.99 8.95 -19.19
N ILE A 104 15.75 10.01 -18.93
CA ILE A 104 16.61 10.64 -19.92
C ILE A 104 17.99 9.97 -19.85
N LEU A 105 18.28 9.17 -20.88
CA LEU A 105 19.55 8.50 -21.03
C LEU A 105 20.34 9.16 -22.15
N PRO A 106 21.64 9.46 -21.96
CA PRO A 106 22.46 9.96 -23.03
C PRO A 106 22.79 8.83 -24.02
N PRO A 107 22.75 9.08 -25.33
CA PRO A 107 23.09 8.07 -26.34
C PRO A 107 24.59 7.78 -26.43
N LEU A 108 25.42 8.64 -25.84
CA LEU A 108 26.89 8.55 -25.86
C LEU A 108 27.48 8.85 -24.49
N ALA A 109 28.67 8.32 -24.22
CA ALA A 109 29.49 8.75 -23.09
C ALA A 109 30.09 10.15 -23.34
N GLY A 110 30.27 10.94 -22.28
CA GLY A 110 30.84 12.27 -22.40
C GLY A 110 30.77 13.08 -21.10
N ARG A 111 31.26 14.33 -21.17
CA ARG A 111 31.23 15.28 -20.07
C ARG A 111 29.99 16.17 -20.17
N ILE A 112 29.26 16.30 -19.08
CA ILE A 112 28.17 17.28 -18.97
C ILE A 112 28.78 18.67 -18.82
N THR A 113 28.68 19.49 -19.85
CA THR A 113 29.23 20.86 -19.86
C THR A 113 28.26 21.86 -19.29
N GLN A 114 26.95 21.65 -19.51
CA GLN A 114 25.89 22.52 -19.02
C GLN A 114 24.72 21.69 -18.54
N LEU A 115 24.08 22.14 -17.47
CA LEU A 115 22.84 21.59 -16.95
C LEU A 115 21.83 22.73 -16.83
N ASN A 116 20.77 22.70 -17.61
CA ASN A 116 19.84 23.82 -17.77
C ASN A 116 18.59 23.66 -16.91
N VAL A 117 18.54 22.63 -16.07
CA VAL A 117 17.37 22.31 -15.24
C VAL A 117 17.79 21.95 -13.82
N GLN A 118 16.84 22.08 -12.89
CA GLN A 118 17.01 21.73 -11.49
C GLN A 118 15.99 20.68 -11.06
N LEU A 119 16.30 19.98 -9.98
CA LEU A 119 15.35 19.04 -9.37
C LEU A 119 14.06 19.77 -8.95
N GLY A 120 12.93 19.22 -9.34
CA GLY A 120 11.61 19.82 -9.09
C GLY A 120 11.17 20.88 -10.11
N GLN A 121 12.04 21.28 -11.04
CA GLN A 121 11.70 22.26 -12.07
C GLN A 121 10.72 21.66 -13.10
N ARG A 122 9.76 22.47 -13.54
CA ARG A 122 8.89 22.14 -14.66
C ARG A 122 9.57 22.48 -15.98
N VAL A 123 9.46 21.57 -16.93
CA VAL A 123 10.02 21.68 -18.27
C VAL A 123 8.94 21.50 -19.33
N GLU A 124 9.12 22.13 -20.46
CA GLU A 124 8.27 21.94 -21.64
C GLU A 124 8.91 20.92 -22.61
N GLN A 125 8.09 20.31 -23.45
CA GLN A 125 8.59 19.40 -24.49
C GLN A 125 9.57 20.16 -25.40
N HIS A 126 10.68 19.51 -25.80
CA HIS A 126 11.80 20.05 -26.57
C HIS A 126 12.62 21.13 -25.87
N GLN A 127 12.39 21.42 -24.57
CA GLN A 127 13.26 22.30 -23.79
C GLN A 127 14.65 21.66 -23.61
N PRO A 128 15.76 22.43 -23.79
CA PRO A 128 17.10 21.95 -23.51
C PRO A 128 17.28 21.60 -22.01
N LEU A 129 17.71 20.37 -21.72
CA LEU A 129 17.93 19.85 -20.38
C LEU A 129 19.39 19.88 -19.97
N ALA A 130 20.26 19.35 -20.82
CA ALA A 130 21.69 19.26 -20.57
C ALA A 130 22.46 19.30 -21.89
N VAL A 131 23.72 19.68 -21.81
CA VAL A 131 24.65 19.66 -22.91
C VAL A 131 25.79 18.71 -22.61
N LEU A 132 26.02 17.77 -23.52
CA LEU A 132 27.04 16.74 -23.44
C LEU A 132 28.15 16.98 -24.48
N ASP A 133 29.37 17.04 -24.00
CA ASP A 133 30.57 16.99 -24.87
C ASP A 133 31.09 15.56 -24.91
N SER A 134 31.10 14.95 -26.13
CA SER A 134 31.44 13.56 -26.35
C SER A 134 32.52 13.40 -27.42
N PRO A 135 33.64 12.72 -27.09
CA PRO A 135 34.66 12.36 -28.11
C PRO A 135 34.09 11.47 -29.21
N ASP A 136 33.12 10.61 -28.88
CA ASP A 136 32.50 9.72 -29.90
C ASP A 136 31.65 10.51 -30.90
N LEU A 137 31.03 11.59 -30.46
CA LEU A 137 30.32 12.51 -31.36
C LEU A 137 31.26 13.20 -32.30
N GLN A 138 32.41 13.68 -31.82
CA GLN A 138 33.44 14.32 -32.64
C GLN A 138 33.96 13.34 -33.69
N THR A 139 34.20 12.09 -33.29
CA THR A 139 34.62 11.01 -34.26
C THR A 139 33.54 10.77 -35.28
N ALA A 140 32.26 10.69 -34.92
CA ALA A 140 31.16 10.50 -35.86
C ALA A 140 31.07 11.64 -36.89
N TYR A 141 31.25 12.89 -36.47
CA TYR A 141 31.31 14.03 -37.40
C TYR A 141 32.53 14.00 -38.33
N ALA A 142 33.70 13.57 -37.82
CA ALA A 142 34.89 13.41 -38.64
C ALA A 142 34.70 12.31 -39.69
N ASP A 143 34.07 11.18 -39.36
CA ASP A 143 33.73 10.11 -40.28
C ASP A 143 32.77 10.58 -41.37
N TYR A 144 31.73 11.32 -40.99
CA TYR A 144 30.76 11.92 -41.90
C TYR A 144 31.48 12.88 -42.89
N GLY A 145 32.34 13.76 -42.39
CA GLY A 145 33.10 14.69 -43.20
C GLY A 145 34.02 13.98 -44.21
N ARG A 146 34.72 12.93 -43.78
CA ARG A 146 35.54 12.08 -44.67
C ARG A 146 34.72 11.39 -45.75
N GLY A 147 33.59 10.76 -45.34
CA GLY A 147 32.69 10.09 -46.28
C GLY A 147 32.14 11.05 -47.34
N ARG A 148 31.75 12.28 -46.96
CA ARG A 148 31.27 13.30 -47.87
C ARG A 148 32.32 13.70 -48.91
N VAL A 149 33.56 13.91 -48.50
CA VAL A 149 34.67 14.25 -49.42
C VAL A 149 34.99 13.08 -50.35
N GLN A 150 35.01 11.85 -49.82
CA GLN A 150 35.29 10.66 -50.63
C GLN A 150 34.19 10.41 -51.67
N LEU A 151 32.92 10.58 -51.30
CA LEU A 151 31.77 10.49 -52.20
C LEU A 151 31.89 11.52 -53.34
N ALA A 152 32.13 12.78 -53.00
CA ALA A 152 32.31 13.83 -54.01
C ALA A 152 33.46 13.54 -54.99
N ASN A 153 34.59 13.06 -54.49
CA ASN A 153 35.75 12.72 -55.33
C ASN A 153 35.47 11.50 -56.24
N SER A 154 34.88 10.44 -55.72
CA SER A 154 34.53 9.24 -56.49
C SER A 154 33.46 9.57 -57.55
N GLN A 155 32.48 10.43 -57.22
CA GLN A 155 31.49 10.89 -58.18
C GLN A 155 32.11 11.65 -59.32
N LEU A 156 32.99 12.62 -59.02
CA LEU A 156 33.73 13.37 -60.09
C LEU A 156 34.59 12.45 -60.98
N ASN A 157 35.27 11.46 -60.39
CA ASN A 157 36.06 10.50 -61.10
C ASN A 157 35.22 9.61 -62.03
N ARG A 158 34.12 9.05 -61.47
CA ARG A 158 33.17 8.25 -62.24
C ARG A 158 32.60 9.04 -63.41
N ASP A 159 32.17 10.27 -63.24
CA ASP A 159 31.56 11.10 -64.28
C ASP A 159 32.59 11.49 -65.38
N ARG A 160 33.80 11.77 -64.92
CA ARG A 160 34.92 12.00 -65.88
C ARG A 160 35.21 10.77 -66.72
N LEU A 161 35.38 9.57 -66.11
CA LEU A 161 35.69 8.33 -66.87
C LEU A 161 34.54 7.90 -67.78
N ARG A 162 33.29 8.05 -67.35
CA ARG A 162 32.09 7.84 -68.17
C ARG A 162 32.09 8.77 -69.38
N SER A 163 32.42 10.04 -69.27
CA SER A 163 32.45 11.02 -70.32
C SER A 163 33.60 10.72 -71.37
N LEU A 164 34.75 10.21 -70.91
CA LEU A 164 35.88 9.80 -71.75
C LEU A 164 35.59 8.46 -72.40
N GLY A 165 34.99 7.50 -71.75
CA GLY A 165 34.54 6.22 -72.28
C GLY A 165 33.60 6.37 -73.49
N ALA A 166 32.60 7.30 -73.32
CA ALA A 166 31.69 7.64 -74.44
C ALA A 166 32.39 8.13 -75.73
N ARG A 167 33.64 8.59 -75.62
CA ARG A 167 34.43 9.04 -76.71
C ARG A 167 35.45 7.97 -77.21
N GLY A 168 35.38 6.74 -76.67
CA GLY A 168 36.20 5.60 -77.06
C GLY A 168 37.65 5.59 -76.54
N GLY A 169 37.96 6.37 -75.46
CA GLY A 169 39.33 6.53 -74.98
C GLY A 169 39.71 5.75 -73.71
N ILE A 170 38.84 4.91 -73.21
CA ILE A 170 39.05 4.23 -71.89
C ILE A 170 38.55 2.80 -71.95
N ALA A 171 39.19 1.89 -71.17
CA ALA A 171 38.76 0.51 -71.04
C ALA A 171 37.48 0.41 -70.18
N GLU A 172 36.55 -0.45 -70.58
CA GLU A 172 35.29 -0.71 -69.84
C GLU A 172 35.53 -1.10 -68.38
N LYS A 173 36.63 -1.84 -68.14
CA LYS A 173 37.05 -2.22 -66.79
C LYS A 173 37.28 -1.00 -65.88
N ASP A 174 37.87 0.09 -66.40
CA ASP A 174 38.17 1.28 -65.60
C ASP A 174 36.88 2.05 -65.23
N ILE A 175 35.89 2.04 -66.14
CA ILE A 175 34.56 2.62 -65.86
C ILE A 175 33.82 1.81 -64.79
N GLN A 176 33.86 0.47 -64.90
CA GLN A 176 33.24 -0.40 -63.89
C GLN A 176 33.90 -0.26 -62.52
N GLN A 177 35.23 -0.11 -62.49
CA GLN A 177 35.95 0.14 -61.23
C GLN A 177 35.54 1.47 -60.62
N ALA A 178 35.46 2.54 -61.37
CA ALA A 178 35.03 3.84 -60.90
C ALA A 178 33.55 3.86 -60.39
N GLU A 179 32.70 3.06 -61.03
CA GLU A 179 31.34 2.84 -60.57
C GLU A 179 31.29 2.13 -59.19
N THR A 180 32.11 1.07 -59.08
CA THR A 180 32.23 0.33 -57.82
C THR A 180 32.78 1.21 -56.69
N ASP A 181 33.83 2.03 -57.01
CA ASP A 181 34.40 2.98 -56.02
C ASP A 181 33.39 4.03 -55.59
N PHE A 182 32.55 4.54 -56.53
CA PHE A 182 31.49 5.46 -56.22
C PHE A 182 30.44 4.83 -55.31
N LEU A 183 29.92 3.63 -55.63
CA LEU A 183 28.92 2.93 -54.83
C LEU A 183 29.45 2.61 -53.42
N THR A 184 30.72 2.26 -53.32
CA THR A 184 31.37 2.01 -52.00
C THR A 184 31.43 3.30 -51.18
N ALA A 185 31.85 4.41 -51.76
CA ALA A 185 31.94 5.71 -51.11
C ALA A 185 30.55 6.23 -50.72
N GLU A 186 29.53 5.99 -51.54
CA GLU A 186 28.13 6.33 -51.24
C GLU A 186 27.62 5.56 -50.04
N ALA A 187 27.85 4.24 -49.97
CA ALA A 187 27.45 3.40 -48.85
C ALA A 187 28.13 3.83 -47.54
N GLU A 188 29.43 4.19 -47.59
CA GLU A 188 30.16 4.69 -46.41
C GLU A 188 29.63 6.04 -45.93
N TYR A 189 29.35 6.96 -46.84
CA TYR A 189 28.73 8.25 -46.51
C TYR A 189 27.36 8.07 -45.84
N GLN A 190 26.49 7.26 -46.47
CA GLN A 190 25.14 6.98 -45.92
C GLN A 190 25.21 6.35 -44.55
N ARG A 191 26.17 5.43 -44.30
CA ARG A 191 26.37 4.82 -42.96
C ARG A 191 26.78 5.87 -41.93
N ALA A 192 27.70 6.75 -42.26
CA ALA A 192 28.14 7.81 -41.35
C ALA A 192 27.03 8.83 -41.07
N GLU A 193 26.25 9.19 -42.08
CA GLU A 193 25.07 10.04 -41.94
C GLU A 193 24.01 9.40 -41.02
N ALA A 194 23.68 8.13 -41.25
CA ALA A 194 22.70 7.39 -40.42
C ALA A 194 23.16 7.30 -38.97
N ARG A 195 24.46 7.15 -38.69
CA ARG A 195 25.00 7.16 -37.33
C ARG A 195 24.74 8.50 -36.60
N LEU A 196 24.97 9.64 -37.25
CA LEU A 196 24.68 10.96 -36.67
C LEU A 196 23.18 11.14 -36.38
N ARG A 197 22.33 10.76 -37.35
CA ARG A 197 20.88 10.81 -37.18
C ARG A 197 20.39 9.92 -35.99
N GLN A 198 20.99 8.73 -35.83
CA GLN A 198 20.67 7.83 -34.72
C GLN A 198 21.06 8.42 -33.35
N ILE A 199 22.15 9.19 -33.29
CA ILE A 199 22.56 9.94 -32.08
C ILE A 199 21.57 11.09 -31.78
N GLY A 200 20.78 11.51 -32.77
CA GLY A 200 19.81 12.62 -32.63
C GLY A 200 20.40 13.99 -32.96
N VAL A 201 21.48 14.03 -33.78
CA VAL A 201 22.12 15.27 -34.23
C VAL A 201 21.96 15.47 -35.73
N ASP A 202 21.96 16.74 -36.14
CA ASP A 202 21.91 17.10 -37.56
C ASP A 202 23.30 16.93 -38.20
N PRO A 203 23.44 16.11 -39.25
CA PRO A 203 24.68 15.94 -39.98
C PRO A 203 25.22 17.24 -40.58
N GLU A 204 24.35 18.16 -40.98
CA GLU A 204 24.69 19.45 -41.60
C GLU A 204 24.97 20.57 -40.60
N ALA A 205 24.92 20.25 -39.28
CA ALA A 205 25.17 21.25 -38.22
C ALA A 205 26.55 21.88 -38.35
N THR A 206 26.60 23.19 -38.10
CA THR A 206 27.87 23.95 -38.12
C THR A 206 28.82 23.48 -37.01
N GLU A 207 30.13 23.70 -37.14
CA GLU A 207 31.14 23.24 -36.17
C GLU A 207 30.87 23.71 -34.74
N THR A 208 30.31 24.90 -34.59
CA THR A 208 29.90 25.46 -33.27
C THR A 208 28.71 24.73 -32.64
N SER A 209 27.98 23.93 -33.41
CA SER A 209 26.81 23.16 -32.94
C SER A 209 27.08 21.66 -32.76
N ARG A 210 28.37 21.24 -32.83
CA ARG A 210 28.79 19.84 -32.69
C ARG A 210 28.86 19.41 -31.22
N ILE A 211 27.79 19.74 -30.51
CA ILE A 211 27.54 19.36 -29.12
C ILE A 211 26.21 18.60 -29.04
N LEU A 212 26.13 17.64 -28.16
CA LEU A 212 24.89 16.92 -27.95
C LEU A 212 24.02 17.65 -26.95
N THR A 213 22.96 18.29 -27.41
CA THR A 213 21.97 18.91 -26.56
C THR A 213 20.86 17.90 -26.30
N MET A 214 20.65 17.53 -25.06
CA MET A 214 19.55 16.66 -24.64
C MET A 214 18.30 17.47 -24.45
N LEU A 215 17.23 17.09 -25.15
CA LEU A 215 15.93 17.77 -25.12
C LEU A 215 14.92 16.96 -24.31
N ALA A 216 13.95 17.66 -23.70
CA ALA A 216 12.84 17.03 -23.02
C ALA A 216 11.91 16.34 -24.03
N PRO A 217 11.67 15.03 -23.96
CA PRO A 217 10.74 14.34 -24.86
C PRO A 217 9.27 14.60 -24.51
N ILE A 218 8.99 14.98 -23.28
CA ILE A 218 7.65 15.33 -22.78
C ILE A 218 7.70 16.60 -21.95
N SER A 219 6.57 17.28 -21.83
CA SER A 219 6.39 18.31 -20.81
C SER A 219 6.14 17.65 -19.45
N GLY A 220 6.75 18.18 -18.38
CA GLY A 220 6.60 17.57 -17.05
C GLY A 220 7.50 18.24 -16.02
N SER A 221 7.75 17.53 -14.91
CA SER A 221 8.66 17.97 -13.86
C SER A 221 9.86 17.04 -13.74
N VAL A 222 11.03 17.58 -13.41
CA VAL A 222 12.23 16.80 -13.08
C VAL A 222 12.03 16.21 -11.68
N ILE A 223 11.79 14.90 -11.62
CA ILE A 223 11.54 14.21 -10.33
C ILE A 223 12.79 13.54 -9.75
N ASP A 224 13.80 13.33 -10.59
CA ASP A 224 15.09 12.79 -10.19
C ASP A 224 16.19 13.40 -11.04
N LEU A 225 17.35 13.68 -10.45
CA LEU A 225 18.50 14.32 -11.08
C LEU A 225 19.78 13.74 -10.48
N THR A 226 20.51 12.93 -11.24
CA THR A 226 21.68 12.19 -10.77
C THR A 226 23.01 12.78 -11.24
N VAL A 227 22.98 13.85 -12.00
CA VAL A 227 24.15 14.43 -12.65
C VAL A 227 24.38 15.87 -12.23
N ALA A 228 25.65 16.29 -12.24
CA ALA A 228 26.08 17.66 -12.01
C ALA A 228 26.91 18.21 -13.17
N PRO A 229 26.97 19.53 -13.38
CA PRO A 229 27.87 20.14 -14.35
C PRO A 229 29.33 19.75 -14.10
N GLY A 230 30.07 19.41 -15.18
CA GLY A 230 31.46 18.95 -15.11
C GLY A 230 31.62 17.44 -14.91
N ALA A 231 30.57 16.71 -14.52
CA ALA A 231 30.62 15.26 -14.37
C ALA A 231 30.87 14.56 -15.73
N TYR A 232 31.62 13.49 -15.70
CA TYR A 232 31.80 12.60 -16.85
C TYR A 232 30.83 11.43 -16.73
N TRP A 233 30.00 11.25 -17.75
CA TRP A 233 29.00 10.18 -17.81
C TRP A 233 29.46 9.09 -18.77
N ASN A 234 29.62 7.89 -18.25
CA ASN A 234 30.12 6.72 -19.00
C ASN A 234 29.17 5.50 -18.96
N ASP A 235 28.04 5.60 -18.27
CA ASP A 235 27.06 4.52 -18.18
C ASP A 235 25.83 4.83 -19.04
N PRO A 236 25.68 4.21 -20.22
CA PRO A 236 24.53 4.44 -21.09
C PRO A 236 23.22 3.84 -20.54
N THR A 237 23.29 3.02 -19.50
CA THR A 237 22.11 2.37 -18.88
C THR A 237 21.55 3.16 -17.71
N ALA A 238 22.33 4.05 -17.11
CA ALA A 238 21.90 4.89 -16.02
C ALA A 238 21.28 6.21 -16.53
N PRO A 239 20.12 6.64 -16.03
CA PRO A 239 19.52 7.90 -16.45
C PRO A 239 20.24 9.10 -15.81
N LEU A 240 20.42 10.19 -16.56
CA LEU A 240 20.89 11.48 -16.06
C LEU A 240 19.83 12.12 -15.16
N MET A 241 18.59 12.00 -15.57
CA MET A 241 17.42 12.53 -14.86
C MET A 241 16.16 11.79 -15.27
N THR A 242 15.12 11.95 -14.47
CA THR A 242 13.80 11.42 -14.75
C THR A 242 12.78 12.55 -14.82
N LEU A 243 12.03 12.60 -15.92
CA LEU A 243 10.90 13.50 -16.12
C LEU A 243 9.59 12.76 -15.86
N ALA A 244 8.64 13.42 -15.23
CA ALA A 244 7.28 12.90 -15.06
C ALA A 244 6.24 13.97 -15.40
N ASP A 245 5.26 13.61 -16.20
CA ASP A 245 4.04 14.38 -16.33
C ASP A 245 3.14 14.06 -15.12
N LEU A 246 3.06 15.00 -14.19
CA LEU A 246 2.31 14.90 -12.94
C LEU A 246 0.88 15.45 -13.05
N SER A 247 0.36 15.65 -14.25
CA SER A 247 -1.05 16.07 -14.47
C SER A 247 -2.04 14.99 -14.02
N SER A 248 -1.60 13.74 -13.99
CA SER A 248 -2.27 12.59 -13.39
C SER A 248 -1.28 11.81 -12.53
N VAL A 249 -1.76 11.31 -11.39
CA VAL A 249 -0.97 10.51 -10.47
C VAL A 249 -1.75 9.28 -10.04
N TRP A 250 -1.05 8.27 -9.57
CA TRP A 250 -1.66 7.11 -8.96
C TRP A 250 -1.55 7.18 -7.44
N VAL A 251 -2.61 6.74 -6.77
CA VAL A 251 -2.54 6.40 -5.35
C VAL A 251 -2.53 4.89 -5.25
N THR A 252 -1.41 4.33 -4.82
CA THR A 252 -1.19 2.89 -4.70
C THR A 252 -1.41 2.47 -3.26
N ALA A 253 -2.44 1.67 -3.02
CA ALA A 253 -2.70 1.01 -1.75
C ALA A 253 -2.14 -0.41 -1.75
N ASN A 254 -1.49 -0.81 -0.64
CA ASN A 254 -0.94 -2.14 -0.46
C ASN A 254 -1.91 -2.99 0.35
N VAL A 255 -2.71 -3.82 -0.32
CA VAL A 255 -3.77 -4.65 0.27
C VAL A 255 -3.18 -5.98 0.75
N PRO A 256 -3.32 -6.35 2.04
CA PRO A 256 -2.90 -7.67 2.53
C PRO A 256 -3.65 -8.81 1.81
N GLU A 257 -3.01 -9.97 1.62
CA GLU A 257 -3.57 -11.15 0.94
C GLU A 257 -4.95 -11.53 1.48
N LYS A 258 -5.14 -11.54 2.80
CA LYS A 258 -6.41 -11.87 3.47
C LYS A 258 -7.58 -10.94 3.10
N ASP A 259 -7.28 -9.72 2.64
CA ASP A 259 -8.28 -8.72 2.26
C ASP A 259 -8.38 -8.53 0.73
N ALA A 260 -7.55 -9.23 -0.07
CA ALA A 260 -7.49 -9.09 -1.53
C ALA A 260 -8.84 -9.34 -2.21
N SER A 261 -9.62 -10.34 -1.74
CA SER A 261 -10.95 -10.65 -2.26
C SER A 261 -12.00 -9.57 -2.01
N ARG A 262 -11.69 -8.57 -1.20
CA ARG A 262 -12.59 -7.46 -0.82
C ARG A 262 -12.42 -6.23 -1.72
N VAL A 263 -11.43 -6.23 -2.60
CA VAL A 263 -11.10 -5.13 -3.48
C VAL A 263 -11.26 -5.57 -4.92
N ALA A 264 -11.97 -4.76 -5.72
CA ALA A 264 -12.23 -5.05 -7.11
C ALA A 264 -12.06 -3.80 -7.98
N GLN A 265 -11.75 -4.01 -9.26
CA GLN A 265 -11.71 -2.92 -10.25
C GLN A 265 -13.07 -2.20 -10.32
N GLY A 266 -13.07 -0.88 -10.46
CA GLY A 266 -14.26 -0.03 -10.47
C GLY A 266 -14.87 0.26 -9.09
N GLN A 267 -14.34 -0.33 -8.00
CA GLN A 267 -14.82 -0.07 -6.65
C GLN A 267 -14.54 1.39 -6.25
N SER A 268 -15.52 2.03 -5.60
CA SER A 268 -15.35 3.39 -5.08
C SER A 268 -14.39 3.43 -3.90
N VAL A 269 -13.54 4.45 -3.89
CA VAL A 269 -12.50 4.65 -2.87
C VAL A 269 -12.47 6.13 -2.47
N ASP A 270 -12.45 6.38 -1.17
CA ASP A 270 -12.14 7.70 -0.62
C ASP A 270 -10.68 7.71 -0.16
N VAL A 271 -9.93 8.71 -0.62
CA VAL A 271 -8.52 8.88 -0.29
C VAL A 271 -8.32 10.17 0.48
N ILE A 272 -7.70 10.07 1.65
CA ILE A 272 -7.32 11.21 2.48
C ILE A 272 -5.80 11.23 2.58
N LEU A 273 -5.17 12.30 2.10
CA LEU A 273 -3.72 12.48 2.18
C LEU A 273 -3.35 13.03 3.55
N THR A 274 -2.22 12.59 4.07
CA THR A 274 -1.69 13.11 5.35
C THR A 274 -1.42 14.63 5.30
N ALA A 275 -1.08 15.14 4.11
CA ALA A 275 -0.86 16.57 3.89
C ALA A 275 -2.17 17.39 3.78
N TYR A 276 -3.32 16.76 3.49
CA TYR A 276 -4.62 17.40 3.28
C TYR A 276 -5.72 16.66 4.03
N GLN A 277 -5.62 16.62 5.36
CA GLN A 277 -6.51 15.81 6.23
C GLN A 277 -7.98 16.24 6.20
N SER A 278 -8.27 17.49 5.86
CA SER A 278 -9.63 18.01 5.73
C SER A 278 -10.27 17.75 4.37
N GLU A 279 -9.50 17.26 3.40
CA GLU A 279 -9.99 17.02 2.03
C GLU A 279 -10.06 15.51 1.76
N THR A 280 -11.19 15.09 1.15
CA THR A 280 -11.38 13.72 0.69
C THR A 280 -11.37 13.69 -0.82
N PHE A 281 -10.42 12.97 -1.39
CA PHE A 281 -10.32 12.71 -2.82
C PHE A 281 -11.11 11.46 -3.15
N LYS A 282 -12.15 11.60 -3.96
CA LYS A 282 -12.99 10.47 -4.38
C LYS A 282 -12.49 9.90 -5.70
N GLY A 283 -12.29 8.59 -5.73
CA GLY A 283 -11.80 7.88 -6.90
C GLY A 283 -12.41 6.50 -7.04
N GLN A 284 -11.94 5.79 -8.05
CA GLN A 284 -12.29 4.39 -8.28
C GLN A 284 -11.03 3.59 -8.52
N VAL A 285 -11.07 2.32 -8.11
CA VAL A 285 -9.99 1.39 -8.38
C VAL A 285 -9.82 1.23 -9.89
N LEU A 286 -8.68 1.67 -10.41
CA LEU A 286 -8.32 1.52 -11.81
C LEU A 286 -7.83 0.10 -12.10
N PHE A 287 -6.97 -0.42 -11.21
CA PHE A 287 -6.28 -1.68 -11.41
C PHE A 287 -5.98 -2.38 -10.08
N VAL A 288 -6.21 -3.68 -10.05
CA VAL A 288 -5.79 -4.57 -8.97
C VAL A 288 -4.72 -5.50 -9.56
N SER A 289 -3.55 -5.57 -8.94
CA SER A 289 -2.46 -6.42 -9.44
C SER A 289 -2.81 -7.89 -9.35
N ASP A 290 -2.62 -8.64 -10.43
CA ASP A 290 -2.76 -10.10 -10.46
C ASP A 290 -1.58 -10.82 -9.77
N VAL A 291 -0.50 -10.06 -9.49
CA VAL A 291 0.71 -10.59 -8.87
C VAL A 291 0.83 -10.06 -7.46
N LEU A 292 0.98 -10.98 -6.53
CA LEU A 292 1.30 -10.68 -5.14
C LEU A 292 2.78 -10.30 -5.03
N ASP A 293 3.07 -9.23 -4.31
CA ASP A 293 4.45 -8.86 -3.98
C ASP A 293 5.03 -9.94 -3.05
N ALA A 294 6.10 -10.58 -3.49
CA ALA A 294 6.65 -11.78 -2.84
C ALA A 294 7.20 -11.49 -1.44
N ASP A 295 7.76 -10.29 -1.23
CA ASP A 295 8.41 -9.92 0.03
C ASP A 295 7.39 -9.49 1.08
N THR A 296 6.39 -8.72 0.66
CA THR A 296 5.40 -8.11 1.57
C THR A 296 4.09 -8.88 1.65
N ARG A 297 3.83 -9.83 0.73
CA ARG A 297 2.57 -10.57 0.55
C ARG A 297 1.36 -9.64 0.43
N ARG A 298 1.51 -8.58 -0.36
CA ARG A 298 0.47 -7.58 -0.60
C ARG A 298 0.15 -7.46 -2.08
N VAL A 299 -1.11 -7.20 -2.37
CA VAL A 299 -1.59 -6.86 -3.71
C VAL A 299 -1.57 -5.34 -3.86
N LYS A 300 -0.97 -4.85 -4.95
CA LYS A 300 -0.99 -3.41 -5.26
C LYS A 300 -2.29 -3.05 -5.94
N VAL A 301 -3.00 -2.10 -5.36
CA VAL A 301 -4.25 -1.55 -5.88
C VAL A 301 -4.03 -0.10 -6.24
N ARG A 302 -4.28 0.26 -7.49
CA ARG A 302 -4.02 1.59 -8.03
C ARG A 302 -5.30 2.34 -8.30
N ILE A 303 -5.34 3.57 -7.83
CA ILE A 303 -6.44 4.52 -8.03
C ILE A 303 -5.85 5.71 -8.77
N ALA A 304 -6.38 6.05 -9.95
CA ALA A 304 -5.92 7.20 -10.72
C ALA A 304 -6.65 8.48 -10.25
N PHE A 305 -5.89 9.56 -10.15
CA PHE A 305 -6.39 10.89 -9.84
C PHE A 305 -5.84 11.90 -10.82
N GLU A 306 -6.73 12.77 -11.32
CA GLU A 306 -6.29 14.00 -11.97
C GLU A 306 -5.65 14.91 -10.93
N ASN A 307 -4.58 15.58 -11.29
CA ASN A 307 -3.78 16.39 -10.39
C ASN A 307 -3.60 17.83 -10.90
N PRO A 308 -4.68 18.59 -11.00
CA PRO A 308 -4.58 19.99 -11.41
C PRO A 308 -3.74 20.78 -10.42
N GLY A 309 -2.77 21.53 -10.94
CA GLY A 309 -1.85 22.32 -10.12
C GLY A 309 -0.79 21.52 -9.39
N THR A 310 -0.60 20.22 -9.71
CA THR A 310 0.44 19.33 -9.15
C THR A 310 0.47 19.29 -7.62
N ARG A 311 -0.71 19.32 -7.00
CA ARG A 311 -0.89 19.29 -5.53
C ARG A 311 -0.51 17.93 -4.95
N LEU A 312 -0.85 16.85 -5.64
CA LEU A 312 -0.51 15.49 -5.26
C LEU A 312 0.91 15.20 -5.75
N LYS A 313 1.84 15.10 -4.83
CA LYS A 313 3.25 14.86 -5.16
C LYS A 313 3.60 13.39 -4.93
N PRO A 314 4.32 12.73 -5.85
CA PRO A 314 4.85 11.40 -5.61
C PRO A 314 5.60 11.32 -4.28
N GLY A 315 5.42 10.22 -3.55
CA GLY A 315 5.94 10.03 -2.21
C GLY A 315 5.04 10.52 -1.06
N MET A 316 3.93 11.23 -1.34
CA MET A 316 2.97 11.59 -0.30
C MET A 316 2.24 10.36 0.23
N PHE A 317 2.07 10.30 1.55
CA PHE A 317 1.28 9.26 2.22
C PHE A 317 -0.20 9.61 2.24
N ALA A 318 -1.03 8.58 2.12
CA ALA A 318 -2.48 8.67 2.15
C ALA A 318 -3.10 7.46 2.85
N ASN A 319 -4.37 7.59 3.24
CA ASN A 319 -5.23 6.49 3.64
C ASN A 319 -6.32 6.31 2.59
N ALA A 320 -6.42 5.12 2.02
CA ALA A 320 -7.44 4.75 1.05
C ALA A 320 -8.52 3.90 1.73
N THR A 321 -9.76 4.36 1.69
CA THR A 321 -10.93 3.67 2.25
C THR A 321 -11.76 3.09 1.11
N PHE A 322 -11.73 1.77 0.99
CA PHE A 322 -12.49 1.01 -0.01
C PHE A 322 -13.89 0.71 0.54
N PHE A 323 -14.92 1.02 -0.23
CA PHE A 323 -16.31 0.78 0.16
C PHE A 323 -16.75 -0.61 -0.28
N ALA A 324 -16.97 -1.51 0.69
CA ALA A 324 -17.52 -2.83 0.39
C ALA A 324 -19.00 -2.71 -0.03
N PRO A 325 -19.49 -3.65 -0.84
CA PRO A 325 -20.93 -3.78 -1.11
C PRO A 325 -21.70 -3.89 0.20
N LYS A 326 -22.86 -3.24 0.26
CA LYS A 326 -23.76 -3.33 1.39
C LYS A 326 -24.20 -4.78 1.59
N GLN A 327 -24.01 -5.33 2.77
CA GLN A 327 -24.50 -6.63 3.16
C GLN A 327 -25.63 -6.46 4.17
N VAL A 328 -26.77 -7.06 3.88
CA VAL A 328 -27.89 -7.13 4.82
C VAL A 328 -27.76 -8.43 5.59
N ALA A 329 -27.64 -8.34 6.89
CA ALA A 329 -27.48 -9.53 7.74
C ALA A 329 -28.24 -9.37 9.06
N PRO A 330 -28.63 -10.51 9.70
CA PRO A 330 -29.20 -10.50 11.04
C PRO A 330 -28.19 -9.88 12.02
N THR A 331 -28.66 -8.97 12.86
CA THR A 331 -27.84 -8.33 13.89
C THR A 331 -28.50 -8.43 15.25
N VAL A 332 -27.68 -8.66 16.27
CA VAL A 332 -28.09 -8.64 17.68
C VAL A 332 -27.16 -7.74 18.47
N PRO A 333 -27.61 -7.12 19.56
CA PRO A 333 -26.72 -6.46 20.50
C PRO A 333 -25.67 -7.45 21.06
N ALA A 334 -24.46 -6.98 21.34
CA ALA A 334 -23.40 -7.82 21.93
C ALA A 334 -23.84 -8.45 23.27
N SER A 335 -24.75 -7.79 24.01
CA SER A 335 -25.35 -8.29 25.25
C SER A 335 -26.28 -9.52 25.08
N ALA A 336 -26.69 -9.83 23.87
CA ALA A 336 -27.46 -11.01 23.54
C ALA A 336 -26.60 -12.29 23.42
N LEU A 337 -25.28 -12.13 23.22
CA LEU A 337 -24.34 -13.23 23.08
C LEU A 337 -23.95 -13.77 24.44
N VAL A 338 -24.04 -15.07 24.62
CA VAL A 338 -23.59 -15.80 25.79
C VAL A 338 -22.55 -16.82 25.36
N LEU A 339 -21.41 -16.82 26.05
CA LEU A 339 -20.34 -17.80 25.78
C LEU A 339 -20.55 -19.03 26.64
N LYS A 340 -20.60 -20.21 26.01
CA LYS A 340 -20.63 -21.50 26.68
C LYS A 340 -19.73 -22.49 25.97
N ASP A 341 -18.83 -23.13 26.69
CA ASP A 341 -17.89 -24.13 26.16
C ASP A 341 -17.17 -23.64 24.88
N ASP A 342 -16.61 -22.42 24.90
CA ASP A 342 -15.96 -21.71 23.78
C ASP A 342 -16.87 -21.46 22.54
N THR A 343 -18.18 -21.67 22.68
CA THR A 343 -19.15 -21.44 21.60
C THR A 343 -20.06 -20.26 21.94
N ASN A 344 -20.18 -19.32 20.98
CA ASN A 344 -21.15 -18.24 21.12
C ASN A 344 -22.54 -18.76 20.84
N GLN A 345 -23.48 -18.49 21.77
CA GLN A 345 -24.87 -18.88 21.63
C GLN A 345 -25.81 -17.72 21.98
N VAL A 346 -27.02 -17.81 21.47
CA VAL A 346 -28.12 -16.86 21.76
C VAL A 346 -29.34 -17.66 22.19
N PHE A 347 -30.07 -17.14 23.19
CA PHE A 347 -31.34 -17.71 23.61
C PHE A 347 -32.46 -17.23 22.69
N VAL A 348 -33.04 -18.15 21.92
CA VAL A 348 -34.13 -17.90 20.96
C VAL A 348 -35.45 -18.32 21.59
N GLU A 349 -36.44 -17.46 21.55
CA GLU A 349 -37.81 -17.76 22.02
C GLU A 349 -38.53 -18.63 20.98
N VAL A 350 -38.72 -19.90 21.27
CA VAL A 350 -39.41 -20.85 20.41
C VAL A 350 -40.92 -20.97 20.70
N ALA A 351 -41.33 -20.61 21.88
CA ALA A 351 -42.72 -20.43 22.31
C ALA A 351 -42.74 -19.34 23.38
N PRO A 352 -43.88 -18.73 23.73
CA PRO A 352 -43.94 -17.69 24.78
C PRO A 352 -43.22 -18.10 26.05
N TRP A 353 -42.19 -17.33 26.42
CA TRP A 353 -41.29 -17.55 27.55
C TRP A 353 -40.61 -18.93 27.62
N THR A 354 -40.43 -19.55 26.44
CA THR A 354 -39.70 -20.81 26.28
C THR A 354 -38.52 -20.56 25.35
N PHE A 355 -37.34 -20.75 25.86
CA PHE A 355 -36.10 -20.40 25.18
C PHE A 355 -35.27 -21.64 24.87
N GLU A 356 -34.58 -21.60 23.73
CA GLU A 356 -33.61 -22.60 23.28
C GLU A 356 -32.26 -21.92 23.10
N ALA A 357 -31.20 -22.49 23.67
CA ALA A 357 -29.84 -22.04 23.41
C ALA A 357 -29.41 -22.47 22.02
N ARG A 358 -29.21 -21.52 21.11
CA ARG A 358 -28.83 -21.79 19.74
C ARG A 358 -27.41 -21.31 19.49
N PRO A 359 -26.48 -22.19 19.07
CA PRO A 359 -25.14 -21.80 18.69
C PRO A 359 -25.19 -20.89 17.47
N VAL A 360 -24.35 -19.84 17.47
CA VAL A 360 -24.29 -18.84 16.39
C VAL A 360 -22.84 -18.60 15.98
N GLU A 361 -22.64 -18.44 14.68
CA GLU A 361 -21.39 -17.94 14.17
C GLU A 361 -21.44 -16.42 14.11
N ILE A 362 -20.58 -15.79 14.89
CA ILE A 362 -20.44 -14.33 14.87
C ILE A 362 -19.66 -13.91 13.62
N GLY A 363 -20.08 -12.81 13.05
CA GLY A 363 -19.38 -12.17 11.95
C GLY A 363 -18.60 -10.93 12.44
N PHE A 364 -18.94 -9.79 11.90
CA PHE A 364 -18.33 -8.51 12.23
C PHE A 364 -19.13 -7.80 13.33
N GLN A 365 -18.41 -7.18 14.26
CA GLN A 365 -18.99 -6.31 15.29
C GLN A 365 -18.80 -4.85 14.89
N GLN A 366 -19.89 -4.10 14.92
CA GLN A 366 -19.87 -2.66 14.71
C GLN A 366 -20.61 -1.99 15.86
N ASP A 367 -19.89 -1.13 16.60
CA ASP A 367 -20.39 -0.49 17.81
C ASP A 367 -20.87 -1.54 18.85
N ALA A 368 -22.13 -1.44 19.28
CA ALA A 368 -22.75 -2.39 20.20
C ALA A 368 -23.51 -3.54 19.48
N GLN A 369 -23.46 -3.61 18.14
CA GLN A 369 -24.17 -4.61 17.33
C GLN A 369 -23.21 -5.65 16.78
N VAL A 370 -23.62 -6.91 16.82
CA VAL A 370 -22.87 -8.04 16.27
C VAL A 370 -23.66 -8.66 15.12
N MET A 371 -23.03 -8.77 13.98
CA MET A 371 -23.58 -9.49 12.82
C MET A 371 -23.51 -11.01 13.07
N ILE A 372 -24.57 -11.72 12.76
CA ILE A 372 -24.62 -13.17 12.83
C ILE A 372 -24.51 -13.74 11.41
N ARG A 373 -23.51 -14.61 11.16
CA ARG A 373 -23.32 -15.30 9.87
C ARG A 373 -24.27 -16.47 9.69
N SER A 374 -24.43 -17.26 10.76
CA SER A 374 -25.28 -18.45 10.76
C SER A 374 -25.88 -18.69 12.17
N GLY A 375 -26.99 -19.38 12.22
CA GLY A 375 -27.68 -19.74 13.45
C GLY A 375 -28.92 -18.91 13.78
N LEU A 376 -29.11 -17.71 13.21
CA LEU A 376 -30.31 -16.88 13.41
C LEU A 376 -30.93 -16.46 12.07
N ARG A 377 -32.26 -16.25 12.10
CA ARG A 377 -33.03 -15.67 11.02
C ARG A 377 -33.61 -14.31 11.42
N ALA A 378 -33.88 -13.48 10.45
CA ALA A 378 -34.62 -12.25 10.68
C ALA A 378 -36.00 -12.56 11.27
N GLY A 379 -36.38 -11.82 12.32
CA GLY A 379 -37.64 -12.03 13.02
C GLY A 379 -37.59 -13.05 14.15
N ASP A 380 -36.52 -13.86 14.29
CA ASP A 380 -36.32 -14.70 15.49
C ASP A 380 -36.35 -13.79 16.73
N ARG A 381 -37.12 -14.16 17.75
CA ARG A 381 -37.17 -13.40 19.01
C ARG A 381 -36.07 -13.91 19.93
N VAL A 382 -35.17 -13.01 20.35
CA VAL A 382 -33.99 -13.38 21.11
C VAL A 382 -33.89 -12.56 22.41
N ILE A 383 -33.26 -13.11 23.43
CA ILE A 383 -32.96 -12.40 24.66
C ILE A 383 -31.78 -11.46 24.37
N ILE A 384 -32.05 -10.16 24.46
CA ILE A 384 -31.02 -9.10 24.27
C ILE A 384 -30.39 -8.62 25.56
N LYS A 385 -31.05 -8.87 26.73
CA LYS A 385 -30.57 -8.52 28.05
C LYS A 385 -30.93 -9.63 29.03
N GLY A 386 -30.00 -9.96 29.94
CA GLY A 386 -30.20 -10.94 31.00
C GLY A 386 -29.98 -12.39 30.61
N GLY A 387 -29.54 -12.67 29.37
CA GLY A 387 -29.31 -14.05 28.86
C GLY A 387 -28.32 -14.86 29.73
N VAL A 388 -27.37 -14.20 30.38
CA VAL A 388 -26.40 -14.85 31.29
C VAL A 388 -27.10 -15.55 32.45
N LEU A 389 -28.26 -15.07 32.88
CA LEU A 389 -29.03 -15.68 33.99
C LEU A 389 -29.61 -17.06 33.60
N LEU A 390 -29.61 -17.41 32.32
CA LEU A 390 -30.09 -18.70 31.81
C LEU A 390 -28.96 -19.67 31.51
N ASN A 391 -27.71 -19.26 31.69
CA ASN A 391 -26.54 -20.05 31.29
C ASN A 391 -26.05 -21.02 32.39
N ASP A 392 -26.52 -20.86 33.66
CA ASP A 392 -26.14 -21.70 34.80
C ASP A 392 -26.81 -23.08 34.79
#